data_7b0a6ec050066e22906336f890c333a8
#
_entry.id   7b0a6ec050066e22906336f890c333a8
#
_cell.length_a   1.000
_cell.length_b   1.000
_cell.length_c   1.000
_cell.angle_alpha   90.00
_cell.angle_beta   90.00
_cell.angle_gamma   90.00
#
_symmetry.space_group_name_H-M   'P 1'
#
loop_
_entity.id
_entity.type
_entity.pdbx_description
1 polymer ?
#
loop_
_entity_poly.entity_id
_entity_poly.type
_entity_poly.pdbx_seq_one_letter_code
_entity_poly.pdbx_strand_id
1 'polypeptide(L)'
;MGKLMSIFNRAPKRTSAIVAILAAAIIVPATLFAWGPSRPTYTMAHPADHVTFDSITDNPNIGDERNFVGIRETGTTAKWSDDMTVQSGKEYTVRMYVHNNAAANLKLVAQNVTATFNLPTTTGKSIRVDGFIDSTNAAPKEVYDSATFNSGTDFNLAYVKGSLIYENNVKTFTLPESIFTSAGAKLGYTSMNGQIPGCLQYAGYVSFNVKPQFAPTPSSAFTMSKLVSQHSANKWVKNYTAKAGETVDYLIQYKNTGNVQQDGVTIRDTLPAGETYVTGSTIFATSKNPTGTKASDNIANGTGINIGSYSAGGGAWAEFSAKVADNDQLPNCGDNTLVNTAKVTTGGGSISDTANVVVNKECKPPVNPVYTCDALTAELVSDNTYKFNGKATAENGATVKNYKFDFGDNASQTVTNPVDVMHTYATKDATYTANLNVTFNVDGKEKTVTSNACKVQITVSKPPVKECKPGIPEGDVRCTETPVTPVTPVTPSELPTTGAGADISAFLGLGSLVTSVGYYRASRRRG
;
A
#
# COMPACT_ATOMS: atom_id res chain seq x y z
N MET A 1 -53.49 0.50 -25.51
CA MET A 1 -53.69 0.61 -24.05
C MET A 1 -53.62 -0.74 -23.29
N GLY A 2 -53.90 -1.89 -23.90
CA GLY A 2 -53.93 -3.18 -23.20
C GLY A 2 -52.57 -3.80 -22.82
N LYS A 3 -51.44 -3.42 -23.39
CA LYS A 3 -50.12 -3.96 -23.08
C LYS A 3 -49.35 -3.22 -21.97
N LEU A 4 -49.74 -2.01 -21.61
CA LEU A 4 -49.14 -1.26 -20.51
C LEU A 4 -49.69 -1.69 -19.13
N MET A 5 -50.94 -2.15 -19.07
CA MET A 5 -51.56 -2.59 -17.80
C MET A 5 -51.08 -3.93 -17.28
N SER A 6 -50.47 -4.78 -18.13
CA SER A 6 -49.96 -6.11 -17.66
C SER A 6 -48.60 -6.05 -16.96
N ILE A 7 -47.90 -4.92 -17.08
CA ILE A 7 -46.58 -4.72 -16.43
C ILE A 7 -46.74 -4.31 -14.95
N PHE A 8 -47.85 -3.63 -14.62
CA PHE A 8 -48.11 -3.11 -13.27
C PHE A 8 -48.49 -4.19 -12.24
N ASN A 9 -49.02 -5.32 -12.68
CA ASN A 9 -49.44 -6.38 -11.76
C ASN A 9 -48.36 -7.35 -11.33
N ARG A 10 -47.08 -7.18 -11.74
CA ARG A 10 -45.94 -8.05 -11.38
C ARG A 10 -44.79 -7.33 -10.66
N ALA A 11 -44.90 -6.04 -10.38
CA ALA A 11 -43.87 -5.30 -9.66
C ALA A 11 -44.07 -5.41 -8.15
N PRO A 12 -43.00 -5.70 -7.38
CA PRO A 12 -43.11 -5.74 -5.91
C PRO A 12 -43.45 -4.34 -5.37
N LYS A 13 -44.25 -4.32 -4.30
CA LYS A 13 -44.84 -3.12 -3.69
C LYS A 13 -43.89 -1.94 -3.39
N ARG A 14 -42.59 -2.14 -3.45
CA ARG A 14 -41.57 -1.09 -3.27
C ARG A 14 -41.30 -0.26 -4.53
N THR A 15 -41.60 -0.77 -5.73
CA THR A 15 -41.48 -0.04 -7.00
C THR A 15 -42.65 0.87 -7.27
N SER A 16 -43.80 0.57 -6.67
CA SER A 16 -45.02 1.41 -6.83
C SER A 16 -44.94 2.76 -6.12
N ALA A 17 -44.13 2.84 -5.03
CA ALA A 17 -43.93 4.11 -4.31
C ALA A 17 -43.06 5.10 -5.08
N ILE A 18 -42.08 4.60 -5.87
CA ILE A 18 -41.15 5.44 -6.66
C ILE A 18 -41.87 5.99 -7.91
N VAL A 19 -42.80 5.22 -8.49
CA VAL A 19 -43.54 5.65 -9.67
C VAL A 19 -44.66 6.64 -9.29
N ALA A 20 -45.23 6.55 -8.08
CA ALA A 20 -46.24 7.51 -7.59
C ALA A 20 -45.63 8.91 -7.29
N ILE A 21 -44.35 8.96 -6.89
CA ILE A 21 -43.64 10.23 -6.66
C ILE A 21 -43.25 10.91 -7.97
N LEU A 22 -43.03 10.15 -9.05
CA LEU A 22 -42.73 10.70 -10.40
C LEU A 22 -43.96 11.16 -11.16
N ALA A 23 -45.18 10.78 -10.76
CA ALA A 23 -46.43 11.20 -11.42
C ALA A 23 -47.07 12.45 -10.79
N ALA A 24 -46.57 12.94 -9.64
CA ALA A 24 -47.02 14.18 -8.99
C ALA A 24 -46.18 15.41 -9.38
N ALA A 25 -45.29 15.26 -10.35
CA ALA A 25 -44.53 16.38 -10.87
C ALA A 25 -45.27 17.03 -12.05
N ILE A 26 -45.52 18.32 -11.88
CA ILE A 26 -45.68 19.34 -12.92
C ILE A 26 -47.10 19.51 -13.45
N ILE A 27 -47.84 20.39 -12.82
CA ILE A 27 -48.48 21.48 -13.54
C ILE A 27 -47.83 22.75 -12.98
N VAL A 28 -46.72 23.19 -13.58
CA VAL A 28 -46.28 24.57 -13.49
C VAL A 28 -47.19 25.34 -14.44
N PRO A 29 -47.98 26.31 -13.95
CA PRO A 29 -48.68 27.19 -14.86
C PRO A 29 -47.63 27.92 -15.69
N ALA A 30 -47.77 27.84 -17.00
CA ALA A 30 -46.94 28.58 -17.93
C ALA A 30 -47.02 30.08 -17.60
N THR A 31 -45.86 30.71 -17.57
CA THR A 31 -45.62 32.15 -17.68
C THR A 31 -46.26 33.04 -16.61
N LEU A 32 -45.69 33.06 -15.43
CA LEU A 32 -45.56 34.33 -14.72
C LEU A 32 -44.48 35.12 -15.48
N PHE A 33 -44.83 36.31 -15.99
CA PHE A 33 -43.83 37.24 -16.51
C PHE A 33 -42.86 37.57 -15.38
N ALA A 34 -41.57 37.79 -15.70
CA ALA A 34 -40.53 38.02 -14.70
C ALA A 34 -40.90 39.17 -13.75
N TRP A 35 -41.71 40.11 -14.17
CA TRP A 35 -42.11 41.24 -13.36
C TRP A 35 -43.63 41.44 -13.46
N GLY A 36 -44.36 41.12 -12.45
CA GLY A 36 -45.79 41.23 -12.49
C GLY A 36 -46.41 41.92 -11.27
N PRO A 37 -47.67 42.28 -11.28
CA PRO A 37 -48.50 42.45 -12.48
C PRO A 37 -48.10 43.69 -13.30
N SER A 38 -48.63 43.81 -14.54
CA SER A 38 -48.47 45.05 -15.32
C SER A 38 -49.01 46.24 -14.52
N ARG A 39 -48.19 47.27 -14.34
CA ARG A 39 -48.50 48.43 -13.53
C ARG A 39 -47.89 49.72 -14.10
N PRO A 40 -48.44 50.91 -13.79
CA PRO A 40 -47.80 52.19 -14.08
C PRO A 40 -46.38 52.22 -13.50
N THR A 41 -45.46 52.88 -14.20
CA THR A 41 -44.09 53.12 -13.76
C THR A 41 -43.88 54.60 -13.44
N TYR A 42 -42.95 54.83 -12.53
CA TYR A 42 -42.64 56.18 -12.01
C TYR A 42 -41.12 56.41 -12.11
N THR A 43 -40.71 57.64 -11.78
CA THR A 43 -39.31 58.01 -11.66
C THR A 43 -39.06 58.64 -10.28
N MET A 44 -37.81 58.75 -9.88
CA MET A 44 -37.43 59.41 -8.64
C MET A 44 -37.88 60.90 -8.63
N ALA A 45 -37.89 61.54 -9.83
CA ALA A 45 -38.36 62.93 -9.99
C ALA A 45 -39.90 63.07 -9.98
N HIS A 46 -40.61 62.02 -10.38
CA HIS A 46 -42.05 61.96 -10.48
C HIS A 46 -42.59 60.68 -9.82
N PRO A 47 -42.56 60.61 -8.47
CA PRO A 47 -43.08 59.47 -7.74
C PRO A 47 -44.60 59.36 -7.82
N ALA A 48 -45.16 58.25 -7.35
CA ALA A 48 -46.60 57.96 -7.42
C ALA A 48 -47.41 58.90 -6.50
N ASP A 49 -48.65 59.18 -6.91
CA ASP A 49 -49.63 59.93 -6.10
C ASP A 49 -50.47 59.06 -5.16
N HIS A 50 -50.22 57.76 -5.15
CA HIS A 50 -50.87 56.72 -4.35
C HIS A 50 -49.84 55.71 -3.83
N VAL A 51 -50.24 54.81 -2.93
CA VAL A 51 -49.41 53.70 -2.45
C VAL A 51 -49.27 52.69 -3.56
N THR A 52 -48.03 52.44 -3.98
CA THR A 52 -47.64 51.37 -4.93
C THR A 52 -46.22 50.90 -4.57
N PHE A 53 -45.91 49.67 -4.91
CA PHE A 53 -44.57 49.08 -4.57
C PHE A 53 -43.73 48.89 -5.82
N ASP A 54 -42.42 49.14 -5.67
CA ASP A 54 -41.35 48.76 -6.60
C ASP A 54 -41.67 49.04 -8.07
N SER A 55 -42.05 50.27 -8.37
CA SER A 55 -42.52 50.73 -9.68
C SER A 55 -41.70 51.91 -10.23
N ILE A 56 -40.64 52.37 -9.53
CA ILE A 56 -39.70 53.39 -10.02
C ILE A 56 -38.66 52.72 -10.92
N THR A 57 -38.37 53.34 -12.07
CA THR A 57 -37.49 52.75 -13.11
C THR A 57 -36.07 53.32 -13.09
N ASP A 58 -35.81 54.38 -12.32
CA ASP A 58 -34.52 55.08 -12.25
C ASP A 58 -33.99 55.17 -10.82
N ASN A 59 -34.25 54.15 -9.97
CA ASN A 59 -33.75 54.11 -8.60
C ASN A 59 -32.21 54.06 -8.60
N PRO A 60 -31.52 54.99 -7.89
CA PRO A 60 -30.05 55.06 -7.90
C PRO A 60 -29.37 53.83 -7.29
N ASN A 61 -30.08 53.06 -6.45
CA ASN A 61 -29.51 51.91 -5.75
C ASN A 61 -29.67 50.57 -6.51
N ILE A 62 -30.78 50.38 -7.20
CA ILE A 62 -31.10 49.09 -7.83
C ILE A 62 -31.52 49.20 -9.31
N GLY A 63 -31.68 50.44 -9.86
CA GLY A 63 -32.16 50.67 -11.22
C GLY A 63 -33.66 50.56 -11.33
N ASP A 64 -34.17 49.70 -12.17
CA ASP A 64 -35.61 49.44 -12.33
C ASP A 64 -36.11 48.58 -11.15
N GLU A 65 -36.90 49.19 -10.27
CA GLU A 65 -37.41 48.55 -9.07
C GLU A 65 -38.33 47.36 -9.36
N ARG A 66 -38.84 47.21 -10.56
CA ARG A 66 -39.69 46.06 -10.91
C ARG A 66 -38.91 44.75 -10.90
N ASN A 67 -37.56 44.85 -11.04
CA ASN A 67 -36.59 43.77 -10.80
C ASN A 67 -36.09 43.84 -9.35
N PHE A 68 -36.91 43.41 -8.40
CA PHE A 68 -36.67 43.60 -6.97
C PHE A 68 -36.19 42.30 -6.25
N VAL A 69 -36.32 41.15 -6.92
CA VAL A 69 -35.79 39.87 -6.40
C VAL A 69 -34.50 39.53 -7.12
N GLY A 70 -33.44 39.28 -6.38
CA GLY A 70 -32.15 38.89 -6.96
C GLY A 70 -31.38 37.92 -6.09
N ILE A 71 -30.44 37.25 -6.72
CA ILE A 71 -29.56 36.23 -6.11
C ILE A 71 -28.10 36.68 -6.18
N ARG A 72 -27.34 36.34 -5.15
CA ARG A 72 -25.89 36.53 -5.11
C ARG A 72 -25.25 35.44 -4.29
N GLU A 73 -24.00 35.03 -4.61
CA GLU A 73 -23.22 34.16 -3.72
C GLU A 73 -22.97 34.88 -2.39
N THR A 74 -23.31 34.24 -1.27
CA THR A 74 -23.20 34.82 0.08
C THR A 74 -21.77 35.24 0.39
N GLY A 75 -21.64 36.44 1.00
CA GLY A 75 -20.33 36.99 1.37
C GLY A 75 -19.52 37.61 0.24
N THR A 76 -20.07 37.67 -0.98
CA THR A 76 -19.41 38.35 -2.11
C THR A 76 -19.96 39.76 -2.35
N THR A 77 -19.23 40.55 -3.15
CA THR A 77 -19.65 41.88 -3.62
C THR A 77 -20.16 41.86 -5.08
N ALA A 78 -20.41 40.68 -5.65
CA ALA A 78 -20.92 40.52 -6.99
C ALA A 78 -22.27 41.26 -7.17
N LYS A 79 -22.61 41.60 -8.39
CA LYS A 79 -23.95 42.19 -8.71
C LYS A 79 -25.02 41.15 -8.41
N TRP A 80 -26.20 41.64 -8.01
CA TRP A 80 -27.41 40.83 -7.93
C TRP A 80 -27.85 40.42 -9.33
N SER A 81 -28.36 39.20 -9.45
CA SER A 81 -28.75 38.59 -10.73
C SER A 81 -30.07 37.87 -10.59
N ASP A 82 -30.88 37.89 -11.67
CA ASP A 82 -32.13 37.13 -11.78
C ASP A 82 -31.88 35.64 -12.06
N ASP A 83 -30.69 35.33 -12.58
CA ASP A 83 -30.26 33.96 -12.88
C ASP A 83 -28.90 33.69 -12.26
N MET A 84 -28.79 32.57 -11.55
CA MET A 84 -27.55 32.16 -10.87
C MET A 84 -27.25 30.70 -11.14
N THR A 85 -26.06 30.42 -11.69
CA THR A 85 -25.53 29.06 -11.76
C THR A 85 -24.94 28.68 -10.40
N VAL A 86 -25.47 27.63 -9.78
CA VAL A 86 -25.10 27.20 -8.43
C VAL A 86 -24.07 26.07 -8.45
N GLN A 87 -23.29 26.00 -7.38
CA GLN A 87 -22.24 25.03 -7.16
C GLN A 87 -22.41 24.32 -5.81
N SER A 88 -21.97 23.05 -5.74
CA SER A 88 -21.95 22.30 -4.50
C SER A 88 -21.07 22.96 -3.45
N GLY A 89 -21.53 22.99 -2.21
CA GLY A 89 -20.79 23.55 -1.08
C GLY A 89 -20.86 25.07 -0.96
N LYS A 90 -21.47 25.78 -1.91
CA LYS A 90 -21.68 27.24 -1.87
C LYS A 90 -23.00 27.59 -1.21
N GLU A 91 -23.10 28.81 -0.70
CA GLU A 91 -24.29 29.42 -0.13
C GLU A 91 -24.66 30.66 -0.92
N TYR A 92 -25.95 30.89 -1.12
CA TYR A 92 -26.45 31.99 -1.90
C TYR A 92 -27.48 32.79 -1.10
N THR A 93 -27.44 34.12 -1.25
CA THR A 93 -28.40 35.02 -0.64
C THR A 93 -29.45 35.39 -1.68
N VAL A 94 -30.72 35.17 -1.36
CA VAL A 94 -31.88 35.75 -2.06
C VAL A 94 -32.19 37.06 -1.37
N ARG A 95 -32.41 38.11 -2.17
CA ARG A 95 -32.78 39.44 -1.67
C ARG A 95 -34.02 39.93 -2.40
N MET A 96 -34.94 40.58 -1.69
CA MET A 96 -36.07 41.30 -2.19
C MET A 96 -36.01 42.77 -1.72
N TYR A 97 -36.00 43.71 -2.63
CA TYR A 97 -36.15 45.14 -2.32
C TYR A 97 -37.61 45.45 -2.03
N VAL A 98 -37.86 46.42 -1.15
CA VAL A 98 -39.22 46.83 -0.74
C VAL A 98 -39.27 48.33 -0.63
N HIS A 99 -40.05 48.99 -1.51
CA HIS A 99 -40.16 50.46 -1.50
C HIS A 99 -41.60 50.85 -1.83
N ASN A 100 -42.23 51.61 -0.91
CA ASN A 100 -43.48 52.31 -1.20
C ASN A 100 -43.17 53.59 -2.01
N ASN A 101 -43.50 53.62 -3.27
CA ASN A 101 -43.17 54.67 -4.25
C ASN A 101 -44.03 55.93 -4.14
N ALA A 102 -44.92 56.05 -3.13
CA ALA A 102 -45.73 57.22 -2.94
C ALA A 102 -44.86 58.46 -2.65
N ALA A 103 -45.19 59.61 -3.20
CA ALA A 103 -44.49 60.87 -3.03
C ALA A 103 -44.41 61.27 -1.55
N ALA A 104 -43.26 61.70 -1.09
CA ALA A 104 -42.99 62.05 0.33
C ALA A 104 -43.88 63.13 0.89
N ASN A 105 -44.23 64.13 0.05
CA ASN A 105 -45.07 65.26 0.44
C ASN A 105 -46.52 64.85 0.72
N LEU A 106 -46.97 63.70 0.22
CA LEU A 106 -48.34 63.19 0.41
C LEU A 106 -48.50 62.44 1.74
N LYS A 107 -47.38 62.07 2.40
CA LYS A 107 -47.36 61.34 3.68
C LYS A 107 -48.19 60.08 3.70
N LEU A 108 -48.31 59.41 2.52
CA LEU A 108 -49.05 58.18 2.36
C LEU A 108 -48.28 57.01 3.00
N VAL A 109 -49.00 56.19 3.75
CA VAL A 109 -48.44 55.00 4.44
C VAL A 109 -49.12 53.76 3.88
N ALA A 110 -48.32 52.80 3.39
CA ALA A 110 -48.80 51.48 3.03
C ALA A 110 -49.23 50.74 4.30
N GLN A 111 -50.39 50.05 4.23
CA GLN A 111 -51.03 49.36 5.34
C GLN A 111 -51.03 47.85 5.15
N ASN A 112 -50.82 47.12 6.26
CA ASN A 112 -50.77 45.65 6.27
C ASN A 112 -49.77 45.08 5.27
N VAL A 113 -48.63 45.73 5.10
CA VAL A 113 -47.58 45.25 4.18
C VAL A 113 -47.09 43.90 4.64
N THR A 114 -47.16 42.91 3.72
CA THR A 114 -46.77 41.52 3.93
C THR A 114 -45.85 41.09 2.82
N ALA A 115 -44.74 40.44 3.17
CA ALA A 115 -43.87 39.78 2.21
C ALA A 115 -44.07 38.27 2.26
N THR A 116 -43.99 37.64 1.08
CA THR A 116 -44.07 36.18 0.93
C THR A 116 -43.03 35.72 -0.09
N PHE A 117 -42.44 34.58 0.16
CA PHE A 117 -41.60 33.90 -0.82
C PHE A 117 -42.10 32.50 -1.10
N ASN A 118 -42.21 32.16 -2.37
CA ASN A 118 -42.33 30.79 -2.81
C ASN A 118 -40.90 30.21 -2.96
N LEU A 119 -40.45 29.41 -1.98
CA LEU A 119 -39.20 28.66 -2.03
C LEU A 119 -39.52 27.17 -2.27
N PRO A 120 -39.41 26.67 -3.53
CA PRO A 120 -39.78 25.29 -3.84
C PRO A 120 -38.90 24.25 -3.14
N THR A 121 -39.51 23.15 -2.70
CA THR A 121 -38.84 21.98 -2.17
C THR A 121 -38.54 20.92 -3.23
N THR A 122 -38.79 21.23 -4.49
CA THR A 122 -38.60 20.34 -5.63
C THR A 122 -37.13 20.19 -5.98
N THR A 123 -36.81 19.06 -6.65
CA THR A 123 -35.48 18.78 -7.21
C THR A 123 -35.54 18.97 -8.73
N GLY A 124 -34.54 19.65 -9.27
CA GLY A 124 -34.45 19.88 -10.72
C GLY A 124 -33.16 20.62 -11.08
N LYS A 125 -32.96 20.87 -12.37
CA LYS A 125 -31.81 21.64 -12.90
C LYS A 125 -32.03 23.15 -12.87
N SER A 126 -33.27 23.59 -12.67
CA SER A 126 -33.67 24.98 -12.57
C SER A 126 -34.74 25.11 -11.49
N ILE A 127 -34.48 25.97 -10.51
CA ILE A 127 -35.38 26.23 -9.39
C ILE A 127 -35.61 27.72 -9.32
N ARG A 128 -36.88 28.13 -9.53
CA ARG A 128 -37.30 29.51 -9.47
C ARG A 128 -37.83 29.83 -8.08
N VAL A 129 -37.42 30.97 -7.54
CA VAL A 129 -37.91 31.55 -6.28
C VAL A 129 -38.67 32.80 -6.61
N ASP A 130 -39.91 32.88 -6.17
CA ASP A 130 -40.78 34.04 -6.38
C ASP A 130 -40.95 34.82 -5.08
N GLY A 131 -40.83 36.14 -5.11
CA GLY A 131 -41.09 37.04 -4.00
C GLY A 131 -42.28 37.93 -4.25
N PHE A 132 -43.14 38.10 -3.26
CA PHE A 132 -44.37 38.86 -3.34
C PHE A 132 -44.42 39.93 -2.25
N ILE A 133 -44.95 41.10 -2.57
CA ILE A 133 -45.23 42.19 -1.63
C ILE A 133 -46.70 42.55 -1.77
N ASP A 134 -47.46 42.42 -0.67
CA ASP A 134 -48.87 42.73 -0.56
C ASP A 134 -49.08 43.94 0.33
N SER A 135 -50.09 44.76 0.03
CA SER A 135 -50.60 45.81 0.90
C SER A 135 -52.08 46.06 0.64
N THR A 136 -52.83 46.28 1.72
CA THR A 136 -54.28 46.44 1.62
C THR A 136 -54.72 47.73 0.91
N ASN A 137 -53.89 48.75 0.88
CA ASN A 137 -54.17 50.05 0.26
C ASN A 137 -53.23 50.41 -0.90
N ALA A 138 -52.44 49.44 -1.39
CA ALA A 138 -51.64 49.65 -2.61
C ALA A 138 -52.43 49.37 -3.88
N ALA A 139 -51.97 49.97 -5.00
CA ALA A 139 -52.46 49.71 -6.33
C ALA A 139 -51.28 49.49 -7.30
N PRO A 140 -51.09 48.27 -7.79
CA PRO A 140 -51.84 47.04 -7.46
C PRO A 140 -51.62 46.61 -6.00
N LYS A 141 -52.54 45.79 -5.46
CA LYS A 141 -52.44 45.31 -4.07
C LYS A 141 -51.26 44.39 -3.86
N GLU A 142 -50.92 43.62 -4.88
CA GLU A 142 -49.76 42.70 -4.88
C GLU A 142 -48.84 43.01 -6.05
N VAL A 143 -47.53 42.97 -5.77
CA VAL A 143 -46.49 42.95 -6.80
C VAL A 143 -45.59 41.72 -6.56
N TYR A 144 -45.05 41.15 -7.64
CA TYR A 144 -44.16 40.00 -7.56
C TYR A 144 -43.00 40.09 -8.54
N ASP A 145 -41.91 39.41 -8.19
CA ASP A 145 -40.75 39.22 -9.04
C ASP A 145 -40.08 37.89 -8.70
N SER A 146 -39.14 37.43 -9.52
CA SER A 146 -38.54 36.12 -9.36
C SER A 146 -37.09 36.09 -9.76
N ALA A 147 -36.36 35.14 -9.16
CA ALA A 147 -35.01 34.80 -9.56
C ALA A 147 -34.83 33.28 -9.65
N THR A 148 -33.91 32.81 -10.50
CA THR A 148 -33.79 31.41 -10.88
C THR A 148 -32.38 30.89 -10.56
N PHE A 149 -32.33 29.79 -9.85
CA PHE A 149 -31.12 29.01 -9.64
C PHE A 149 -31.01 27.93 -10.69
N ASN A 150 -29.83 27.81 -11.34
CA ASN A 150 -29.61 26.88 -12.44
C ASN A 150 -28.38 25.99 -12.15
N SER A 151 -28.39 24.74 -12.63
CA SER A 151 -27.26 23.83 -12.59
C SER A 151 -27.28 22.83 -13.75
N GLY A 152 -26.12 22.29 -14.11
CA GLY A 152 -25.98 21.18 -15.05
C GLY A 152 -26.57 19.86 -14.54
N THR A 153 -26.70 19.69 -13.23
CA THR A 153 -27.21 18.49 -12.53
C THR A 153 -28.36 18.87 -11.61
N ASP A 154 -29.21 17.90 -11.32
CA ASP A 154 -30.35 18.11 -10.43
C ASP A 154 -29.92 18.47 -9.01
N PHE A 155 -30.58 19.42 -8.41
CA PHE A 155 -30.37 19.89 -7.03
C PHE A 155 -31.71 20.32 -6.42
N ASN A 156 -31.77 20.49 -5.11
CA ASN A 156 -32.78 21.20 -4.38
C ASN A 156 -32.17 22.38 -3.61
N LEU A 157 -33.00 23.29 -3.10
CA LEU A 157 -32.59 24.41 -2.28
C LEU A 157 -33.00 24.16 -0.82
N ALA A 158 -32.00 24.19 0.08
CA ALA A 158 -32.26 24.17 1.51
C ALA A 158 -32.14 25.58 2.09
N TYR A 159 -33.17 26.06 2.77
CA TYR A 159 -33.12 27.29 3.53
C TYR A 159 -32.11 27.20 4.68
N VAL A 160 -31.30 28.24 4.85
CA VAL A 160 -30.37 28.36 5.98
C VAL A 160 -31.07 29.00 7.16
N LYS A 161 -31.43 28.21 8.15
CA LYS A 161 -32.19 28.65 9.30
C LYS A 161 -31.52 29.80 10.04
N GLY A 162 -32.30 30.85 10.38
CA GLY A 162 -31.82 32.03 11.09
C GLY A 162 -31.19 33.11 10.20
N SER A 163 -31.13 32.89 8.86
CA SER A 163 -30.61 33.90 7.91
C SER A 163 -31.64 34.91 7.44
N LEU A 164 -32.92 34.69 7.76
CA LEU A 164 -34.01 35.52 7.28
C LEU A 164 -34.11 36.84 8.05
N ILE A 165 -33.90 37.93 7.35
CA ILE A 165 -33.90 39.28 7.91
C ILE A 165 -34.62 40.26 7.00
N TYR A 166 -35.09 41.37 7.58
CA TYR A 166 -35.43 42.62 6.92
C TYR A 166 -34.53 43.75 7.44
N GLU A 167 -33.82 44.37 6.52
CA GLU A 167 -32.89 45.45 6.82
C GLU A 167 -33.33 46.75 6.19
N ASN A 168 -33.38 47.85 6.98
CA ASN A 168 -33.60 49.19 6.49
C ASN A 168 -32.63 50.14 7.25
N ASN A 169 -32.76 51.47 7.04
CA ASN A 169 -31.88 52.44 7.67
C ASN A 169 -32.10 52.66 9.20
N VAL A 170 -33.13 52.03 9.77
CA VAL A 170 -33.35 52.04 11.25
C VAL A 170 -32.58 50.92 11.92
N LYS A 171 -32.76 49.67 11.43
CA LYS A 171 -32.10 48.47 11.97
C LYS A 171 -32.41 47.23 11.13
N THR A 172 -31.74 46.14 11.49
CA THR A 172 -32.04 44.81 11.00
C THR A 172 -33.05 44.12 11.92
N PHE A 173 -34.09 43.54 11.35
CA PHE A 173 -35.14 42.77 12.01
C PHE A 173 -35.06 41.32 11.59
N THR A 174 -35.17 40.38 12.52
CA THR A 174 -35.42 38.96 12.18
C THR A 174 -36.87 38.78 11.81
N LEU A 175 -37.12 38.09 10.69
CA LEU A 175 -38.47 37.78 10.23
C LEU A 175 -38.85 36.33 10.58
N PRO A 176 -40.18 36.05 10.72
CA PRO A 176 -40.65 34.68 10.93
C PRO A 176 -40.62 33.85 9.65
N GLU A 177 -40.37 32.55 9.78
CA GLU A 177 -40.36 31.60 8.64
C GLU A 177 -41.74 31.42 7.99
N SER A 178 -42.81 32.00 8.55
CA SER A 178 -44.10 32.11 7.90
C SER A 178 -44.05 32.83 6.55
N ILE A 179 -42.98 33.59 6.27
CA ILE A 179 -42.72 34.22 4.97
C ILE A 179 -42.71 33.21 3.80
N PHE A 180 -42.33 31.94 4.08
CA PHE A 180 -42.34 30.86 3.12
C PHE A 180 -43.69 30.12 3.04
N THR A 181 -44.70 30.68 3.64
CA THR A 181 -46.09 30.16 3.59
C THR A 181 -47.06 31.26 3.13
N SER A 182 -48.28 30.90 2.82
CA SER A 182 -49.33 31.88 2.46
C SER A 182 -49.66 32.90 3.55
N ALA A 183 -49.21 32.70 4.80
CA ALA A 183 -49.38 33.64 5.88
C ALA A 183 -48.45 34.86 5.78
N GLY A 184 -47.32 34.69 5.11
CA GLY A 184 -46.33 35.74 4.94
C GLY A 184 -45.68 36.25 6.25
N ALA A 185 -44.88 37.30 6.11
CA ALA A 185 -44.30 38.05 7.22
C ALA A 185 -44.64 39.51 7.07
N LYS A 186 -45.18 40.14 8.13
CA LYS A 186 -45.41 41.59 8.15
C LYS A 186 -44.10 42.35 8.06
N LEU A 187 -44.05 43.35 7.21
CA LEU A 187 -42.96 44.32 7.12
C LEU A 187 -43.36 45.67 7.74
N GLY A 188 -42.42 46.51 8.07
CA GLY A 188 -42.68 47.85 8.53
C GLY A 188 -41.42 48.64 8.79
N TYR A 189 -41.49 49.92 8.89
CA TYR A 189 -40.31 50.76 8.93
C TYR A 189 -39.59 50.75 10.31
N THR A 190 -40.34 51.05 11.38
CA THR A 190 -39.78 51.11 12.76
C THR A 190 -40.01 49.83 13.57
N SER A 191 -41.02 49.07 13.16
CA SER A 191 -41.38 47.77 13.74
C SER A 191 -42.15 46.97 12.67
N MET A 192 -42.20 45.63 12.82
CA MET A 192 -42.88 44.75 11.86
C MET A 192 -44.41 44.78 11.98
N ASN A 193 -44.99 46.00 11.91
CA ASN A 193 -46.39 46.28 12.14
C ASN A 193 -47.25 46.38 10.86
N GLY A 194 -46.66 46.21 9.68
CA GLY A 194 -47.34 46.31 8.41
C GLY A 194 -47.40 47.72 7.85
N GLN A 195 -46.64 48.68 8.37
CA GLN A 195 -46.71 50.10 7.95
C GLN A 195 -45.38 50.56 7.35
N ILE A 196 -45.40 50.95 6.06
CA ILE A 196 -44.22 51.51 5.36
C ILE A 196 -44.61 52.84 4.73
N PRO A 197 -44.02 53.99 5.22
CA PRO A 197 -44.25 55.30 4.63
C PRO A 197 -43.73 55.38 3.19
N GLY A 198 -44.34 56.26 2.38
CA GLY A 198 -43.87 56.55 1.03
C GLY A 198 -42.61 57.42 1.06
N CYS A 199 -41.62 57.07 0.32
CA CYS A 199 -40.35 57.73 0.02
C CYS A 199 -39.17 56.77 0.12
N LEU A 200 -38.15 57.00 -0.71
CA LEU A 200 -36.92 56.18 -0.78
C LEU A 200 -36.24 55.92 0.57
N GLN A 201 -36.27 56.90 1.49
CA GLN A 201 -35.67 56.77 2.80
C GLN A 201 -36.29 55.67 3.68
N TYR A 202 -37.51 55.20 3.34
CA TYR A 202 -38.22 54.14 4.07
C TYR A 202 -38.13 52.76 3.43
N ALA A 203 -37.36 52.67 2.34
CA ALA A 203 -37.12 51.41 1.66
C ALA A 203 -36.25 50.43 2.51
N GLY A 204 -36.33 49.16 2.22
CA GLY A 204 -35.56 48.13 2.86
C GLY A 204 -35.37 46.88 2.02
N TYR A 205 -34.68 45.90 2.57
CA TYR A 205 -34.40 44.66 1.91
C TYR A 205 -34.79 43.47 2.80
N VAL A 206 -35.59 42.57 2.28
CA VAL A 206 -35.72 41.21 2.84
C VAL A 206 -34.62 40.34 2.25
N SER A 207 -33.93 39.60 3.05
CA SER A 207 -32.96 38.64 2.54
C SER A 207 -32.91 37.36 3.39
N PHE A 208 -32.54 36.26 2.74
CA PHE A 208 -32.30 34.98 3.37
C PHE A 208 -31.28 34.15 2.56
N ASN A 209 -30.65 33.16 3.19
CA ASN A 209 -29.67 32.32 2.54
C ASN A 209 -30.25 30.94 2.20
N VAL A 210 -29.77 30.38 1.11
CA VAL A 210 -30.05 29.02 0.68
C VAL A 210 -28.78 28.28 0.31
N LYS A 211 -28.77 26.95 0.52
CA LYS A 211 -27.71 26.04 0.08
C LYS A 211 -28.26 25.07 -0.96
N PRO A 212 -27.65 25.00 -2.15
CA PRO A 212 -27.95 23.94 -3.11
C PRO A 212 -27.51 22.59 -2.56
N GLN A 213 -28.39 21.60 -2.61
CA GLN A 213 -28.13 20.22 -2.23
C GLN A 213 -28.19 19.36 -3.47
N PHE A 214 -27.05 18.77 -3.82
CA PHE A 214 -26.89 17.86 -4.95
C PHE A 214 -26.95 16.43 -4.47
N ALA A 215 -27.48 15.53 -5.31
CA ALA A 215 -27.33 14.11 -5.08
C ALA A 215 -25.84 13.74 -5.10
N PRO A 216 -25.37 12.87 -4.19
CA PRO A 216 -23.98 12.41 -4.20
C PRO A 216 -23.65 11.80 -5.56
N THR A 217 -22.53 12.20 -6.15
CA THR A 217 -22.04 11.57 -7.38
C THR A 217 -21.83 10.07 -7.15
N PRO A 218 -22.37 9.19 -8.00
CA PRO A 218 -22.14 7.76 -7.88
C PRO A 218 -20.66 7.42 -7.86
N SER A 219 -20.23 6.65 -6.85
CA SER A 219 -18.86 6.20 -6.69
C SER A 219 -18.84 4.71 -6.43
N SER A 220 -18.12 3.97 -7.27
CA SER A 220 -17.86 2.54 -7.13
C SER A 220 -16.51 2.24 -6.46
N ALA A 221 -15.98 3.17 -5.66
CA ALA A 221 -14.73 3.00 -4.96
C ALA A 221 -14.79 1.84 -3.96
N PHE A 222 -13.68 1.12 -3.83
CA PHE A 222 -13.52 0.09 -2.81
C PHE A 222 -12.06 0.00 -2.37
N THR A 223 -11.83 -0.65 -1.25
CA THR A 223 -10.50 -0.94 -0.73
C THR A 223 -10.33 -2.44 -0.54
N MET A 224 -9.09 -2.90 -0.65
CA MET A 224 -8.71 -4.24 -0.24
C MET A 224 -7.41 -4.20 0.56
N SER A 225 -7.19 -5.22 1.37
CA SER A 225 -5.91 -5.48 2.01
C SER A 225 -5.65 -6.99 2.04
N LYS A 226 -4.36 -7.36 1.89
CA LYS A 226 -3.87 -8.71 2.04
C LYS A 226 -2.87 -8.75 3.19
N LEU A 227 -3.01 -9.73 4.06
CA LEU A 227 -2.18 -9.91 5.25
C LEU A 227 -1.81 -11.39 5.37
N VAL A 228 -0.77 -11.68 6.15
CA VAL A 228 -0.32 -13.03 6.50
C VAL A 228 -0.18 -13.17 8.01
N SER A 229 -0.40 -14.37 8.52
CA SER A 229 -0.22 -14.74 9.93
C SER A 229 0.42 -16.12 10.02
N GLN A 230 1.08 -16.42 11.12
CA GLN A 230 1.33 -17.81 11.50
C GLN A 230 0.00 -18.55 11.58
N HIS A 231 0.00 -19.81 11.16
CA HIS A 231 -1.20 -20.64 11.16
C HIS A 231 -1.92 -20.63 12.53
N SER A 232 -3.21 -20.31 12.50
CA SER A 232 -4.11 -20.21 13.65
C SER A 232 -3.74 -19.17 14.73
N ALA A 233 -2.74 -18.31 14.50
CA ALA A 233 -2.32 -17.30 15.47
C ALA A 233 -3.14 -16.02 15.43
N ASN A 234 -3.81 -15.72 14.32
CA ASN A 234 -4.61 -14.50 14.09
C ASN A 234 -3.85 -13.19 14.33
N LYS A 235 -2.52 -13.19 14.08
CA LYS A 235 -1.65 -12.01 14.17
C LYS A 235 -1.27 -11.54 12.77
N TRP A 236 -2.13 -10.73 12.20
CA TRP A 236 -2.08 -10.34 10.80
C TRP A 236 -1.08 -9.22 10.53
N VAL A 237 -0.10 -9.48 9.64
CA VAL A 237 0.98 -8.56 9.25
C VAL A 237 1.17 -8.56 7.73
N LYS A 238 1.93 -7.58 7.21
CA LYS A 238 2.31 -7.55 5.79
C LYS A 238 3.49 -8.46 5.46
N ASN A 239 4.40 -8.63 6.40
CA ASN A 239 5.59 -9.46 6.24
C ASN A 239 5.69 -10.39 7.44
N TYR A 240 5.83 -11.69 7.19
CA TYR A 240 5.99 -12.71 8.21
C TYR A 240 7.24 -13.54 7.93
N THR A 241 8.02 -13.85 8.98
CA THR A 241 9.16 -14.76 8.85
C THR A 241 8.75 -16.15 9.27
N ALA A 242 8.71 -17.07 8.32
CA ALA A 242 8.33 -18.47 8.50
C ALA A 242 9.57 -19.39 8.51
N LYS A 243 9.40 -20.57 9.05
CA LYS A 243 10.34 -21.69 8.87
C LYS A 243 10.00 -22.45 7.59
N ALA A 244 11.01 -23.11 7.00
CA ALA A 244 10.77 -24.05 5.91
C ALA A 244 9.78 -25.15 6.35
N GLY A 245 8.81 -25.47 5.49
CA GLY A 245 7.74 -26.42 5.77
C GLY A 245 6.62 -25.93 6.68
N GLU A 246 6.68 -24.69 7.19
CA GLU A 246 5.63 -24.10 8.05
C GLU A 246 4.37 -23.81 7.24
N THR A 247 3.21 -23.91 7.90
CA THR A 247 1.95 -23.44 7.34
C THR A 247 1.68 -22.01 7.81
N VAL A 248 1.24 -21.17 6.89
CA VAL A 248 0.83 -19.78 7.14
C VAL A 248 -0.60 -19.57 6.70
N ASP A 249 -1.28 -18.58 7.29
CA ASP A 249 -2.63 -18.17 6.90
C ASP A 249 -2.58 -16.82 6.21
N TYR A 250 -3.37 -16.66 5.16
CA TYR A 250 -3.57 -15.41 4.43
C TYR A 250 -4.98 -14.89 4.65
N LEU A 251 -5.08 -13.59 4.91
CA LEU A 251 -6.32 -12.85 5.04
C LEU A 251 -6.44 -11.82 3.93
N ILE A 252 -7.54 -11.87 3.18
CA ILE A 252 -7.88 -10.87 2.16
C ILE A 252 -9.15 -10.18 2.60
N GLN A 253 -9.09 -8.87 2.79
CA GLN A 253 -10.22 -8.05 3.20
C GLN A 253 -10.69 -7.19 2.02
N TYR A 254 -11.99 -7.02 1.89
CA TYR A 254 -12.66 -6.16 0.94
C TYR A 254 -13.63 -5.23 1.65
N LYS A 255 -13.71 -3.97 1.23
CA LYS A 255 -14.72 -3.02 1.71
C LYS A 255 -15.16 -2.09 0.58
N ASN A 256 -16.46 -2.00 0.35
CA ASN A 256 -17.06 -0.98 -0.51
C ASN A 256 -16.99 0.38 0.20
N THR A 257 -16.15 1.29 -0.29
CA THR A 257 -15.98 2.66 0.22
C THR A 257 -16.71 3.69 -0.63
N GLY A 258 -17.32 3.25 -1.73
CA GLY A 258 -18.19 4.06 -2.56
C GLY A 258 -19.61 4.21 -1.99
N ASN A 259 -20.47 4.90 -2.71
CA ASN A 259 -21.86 5.13 -2.34
C ASN A 259 -22.86 4.32 -3.18
N VAL A 260 -22.38 3.51 -4.12
CA VAL A 260 -23.19 2.59 -4.91
C VAL A 260 -22.91 1.14 -4.54
N GLN A 261 -23.89 0.27 -4.77
CA GLN A 261 -23.71 -1.17 -4.58
C GLN A 261 -22.69 -1.72 -5.57
N GLN A 262 -21.84 -2.62 -5.08
CA GLN A 262 -20.89 -3.39 -5.88
C GLN A 262 -21.43 -4.82 -6.02
N ASP A 263 -21.71 -5.25 -7.23
CA ASP A 263 -22.26 -6.57 -7.52
C ASP A 263 -21.18 -7.53 -8.02
N GLY A 264 -21.34 -8.82 -7.68
CA GLY A 264 -20.51 -9.90 -8.19
C GLY A 264 -19.03 -9.75 -7.82
N VAL A 265 -18.73 -9.26 -6.62
CA VAL A 265 -17.37 -9.07 -6.15
C VAL A 265 -16.61 -10.39 -6.13
N THR A 266 -15.45 -10.44 -6.79
CA THR A 266 -14.63 -11.65 -6.92
C THR A 266 -13.27 -11.43 -6.26
N ILE A 267 -12.84 -12.40 -5.43
CA ILE A 267 -11.49 -12.47 -4.85
C ILE A 267 -10.73 -13.61 -5.52
N ARG A 268 -9.51 -13.31 -5.98
CA ARG A 268 -8.55 -14.30 -6.49
C ARG A 268 -7.20 -14.09 -5.83
N ASP A 269 -6.53 -15.17 -5.53
CA ASP A 269 -5.18 -15.21 -5.02
C ASP A 269 -4.23 -15.89 -6.01
N THR A 270 -2.94 -15.53 -5.94
CA THR A 270 -1.88 -16.15 -6.75
C THR A 270 -0.69 -16.40 -5.83
N LEU A 271 -0.56 -17.64 -5.40
CA LEU A 271 0.57 -18.09 -4.59
C LEU A 271 1.88 -18.00 -5.37
N PRO A 272 2.97 -17.58 -4.72
CA PRO A 272 4.30 -17.59 -5.31
C PRO A 272 4.85 -19.02 -5.43
N ALA A 273 5.86 -19.21 -6.26
CA ALA A 273 6.68 -20.41 -6.22
C ALA A 273 7.30 -20.56 -4.82
N GLY A 274 7.25 -21.74 -4.25
CA GLY A 274 7.66 -22.00 -2.85
C GLY A 274 6.53 -21.97 -1.84
N GLU A 275 5.28 -21.79 -2.28
CA GLU A 275 4.10 -22.02 -1.44
C GLU A 275 3.10 -22.95 -2.12
N THR A 276 2.43 -23.76 -1.33
CA THR A 276 1.39 -24.68 -1.80
C THR A 276 0.11 -24.46 -1.01
N TYR A 277 -1.01 -24.26 -1.72
CA TYR A 277 -2.32 -24.10 -1.11
C TYR A 277 -2.72 -25.35 -0.30
N VAL A 278 -3.27 -25.13 0.89
CA VAL A 278 -3.84 -26.19 1.73
C VAL A 278 -5.30 -26.41 1.32
N THR A 279 -5.58 -27.52 0.67
CA THR A 279 -6.92 -27.86 0.15
C THR A 279 -7.99 -27.82 1.23
N GLY A 280 -9.12 -27.18 0.94
CA GLY A 280 -10.26 -27.06 1.85
C GLY A 280 -10.05 -26.10 3.00
N SER A 281 -8.99 -25.27 2.99
CA SER A 281 -8.70 -24.29 4.04
C SER A 281 -9.45 -22.97 3.88
N THR A 282 -10.03 -22.69 2.69
CA THR A 282 -10.67 -21.40 2.43
C THR A 282 -11.93 -21.20 3.28
N ILE A 283 -11.95 -20.12 4.04
CA ILE A 283 -13.09 -19.61 4.80
C ILE A 283 -13.46 -18.23 4.24
N PHE A 284 -14.76 -17.99 4.09
CA PHE A 284 -15.30 -16.72 3.67
C PHE A 284 -16.26 -16.20 4.75
N ALA A 285 -16.12 -14.93 5.13
CA ALA A 285 -16.93 -14.31 6.17
C ALA A 285 -17.39 -12.89 5.81
N THR A 286 -18.48 -12.49 6.44
CA THR A 286 -19.08 -11.16 6.33
C THR A 286 -19.48 -10.66 7.70
N SER A 287 -19.91 -9.40 7.82
CA SER A 287 -20.47 -8.85 9.08
C SER A 287 -21.71 -9.61 9.59
N LYS A 288 -22.45 -10.28 8.70
CA LYS A 288 -23.62 -11.10 9.06
C LYS A 288 -23.22 -12.52 9.48
N ASN A 289 -22.07 -13.00 9.05
CA ASN A 289 -21.50 -14.29 9.42
C ASN A 289 -20.01 -14.12 9.73
N PRO A 290 -19.65 -13.59 10.89
CA PRO A 290 -18.27 -13.28 11.25
C PRO A 290 -17.41 -14.52 11.52
N THR A 291 -18.02 -15.67 11.85
CA THR A 291 -17.31 -16.94 12.00
C THR A 291 -16.95 -17.58 10.66
N GLY A 292 -17.58 -17.11 9.59
CA GLY A 292 -17.34 -17.58 8.23
C GLY A 292 -17.96 -18.93 7.91
N THR A 293 -17.86 -19.28 6.63
CA THR A 293 -18.24 -20.58 6.07
C THR A 293 -17.14 -21.05 5.14
N LYS A 294 -17.03 -22.37 4.94
CA LYS A 294 -16.12 -22.92 3.93
C LYS A 294 -16.48 -22.40 2.55
N ALA A 295 -15.47 -22.02 1.80
CA ALA A 295 -15.58 -21.58 0.41
C ALA A 295 -14.74 -22.47 -0.51
N SER A 296 -14.84 -22.23 -1.81
CA SER A 296 -14.15 -23.02 -2.82
C SER A 296 -12.64 -22.76 -2.83
N ASP A 297 -11.85 -23.78 -3.10
CA ASP A 297 -10.40 -23.74 -3.33
C ASP A 297 -10.01 -22.93 -4.57
N ASN A 298 -10.99 -22.55 -5.41
CA ASN A 298 -10.77 -21.69 -6.57
C ASN A 298 -10.17 -20.32 -6.23
N ILE A 299 -10.18 -19.94 -4.95
CA ILE A 299 -9.51 -18.69 -4.53
C ILE A 299 -8.06 -18.66 -4.96
N ALA A 300 -7.30 -19.77 -4.77
CA ALA A 300 -5.88 -19.88 -5.08
C ALA A 300 -5.56 -20.80 -6.27
N ASN A 301 -6.49 -21.71 -6.63
CA ASN A 301 -6.26 -22.74 -7.65
C ASN A 301 -7.07 -22.55 -8.93
N GLY A 302 -7.78 -21.41 -9.08
CA GLY A 302 -8.68 -21.22 -10.20
C GLY A 302 -8.95 -19.77 -10.58
N THR A 303 -10.20 -19.50 -10.96
CA THR A 303 -10.66 -18.17 -11.41
C THR A 303 -10.99 -17.20 -10.27
N GLY A 304 -10.86 -17.63 -9.02
CA GLY A 304 -11.28 -16.90 -7.83
C GLY A 304 -12.65 -17.36 -7.33
N ILE A 305 -13.10 -16.73 -6.25
CA ILE A 305 -14.42 -16.96 -5.65
C ILE A 305 -15.27 -15.70 -5.74
N ASN A 306 -16.54 -15.85 -6.13
CA ASN A 306 -17.52 -14.76 -6.05
C ASN A 306 -18.02 -14.68 -4.61
N ILE A 307 -17.83 -13.53 -3.96
CA ILE A 307 -18.19 -13.28 -2.57
C ILE A 307 -19.53 -12.54 -2.42
N GLY A 308 -20.22 -12.26 -3.53
CA GLY A 308 -21.56 -11.65 -3.55
C GLY A 308 -21.56 -10.15 -3.83
N SER A 309 -22.61 -9.47 -3.34
CA SER A 309 -22.88 -8.05 -3.58
C SER A 309 -22.86 -7.26 -2.27
N TYR A 310 -22.31 -6.04 -2.31
CA TYR A 310 -22.10 -5.19 -1.14
C TYR A 310 -22.63 -3.79 -1.38
N SER A 311 -23.59 -3.36 -0.57
CA SER A 311 -24.01 -1.97 -0.51
C SER A 311 -22.88 -1.07 0.02
N ALA A 312 -23.06 0.26 -0.06
CA ALA A 312 -22.16 1.25 0.51
C ALA A 312 -21.77 0.91 1.96
N GLY A 313 -20.47 0.91 2.26
CA GLY A 313 -19.92 0.56 3.57
C GLY A 313 -19.86 -0.95 3.87
N GLY A 314 -20.46 -1.80 3.03
CA GLY A 314 -20.41 -3.26 3.18
C GLY A 314 -19.03 -3.83 2.90
N GLY A 315 -18.70 -4.95 3.54
CA GLY A 315 -17.41 -5.62 3.36
C GLY A 315 -17.42 -7.09 3.73
N ALA A 316 -16.35 -7.76 3.39
CA ALA A 316 -16.14 -9.17 3.64
C ALA A 316 -14.63 -9.46 3.75
N TRP A 317 -14.31 -10.68 4.19
CA TRP A 317 -12.96 -11.19 4.16
C TRP A 317 -12.94 -12.68 3.80
N ALA A 318 -11.84 -13.07 3.18
CA ALA A 318 -11.54 -14.47 2.89
C ALA A 318 -10.20 -14.81 3.54
N GLU A 319 -10.12 -16.00 4.12
CA GLU A 319 -8.94 -16.56 4.76
C GLU A 319 -8.66 -17.94 4.18
N PHE A 320 -7.39 -18.27 3.97
CA PHE A 320 -6.96 -19.61 3.58
C PHE A 320 -5.53 -19.86 4.04
N SER A 321 -5.12 -21.14 4.06
CA SER A 321 -3.79 -21.56 4.48
C SER A 321 -2.94 -21.96 3.28
N ALA A 322 -1.63 -21.71 3.39
CA ALA A 322 -0.61 -22.18 2.46
C ALA A 322 0.57 -22.80 3.22
N LYS A 323 1.13 -23.89 2.69
CA LYS A 323 2.35 -24.50 3.20
C LYS A 323 3.55 -23.89 2.49
N VAL A 324 4.53 -23.38 3.23
CA VAL A 324 5.84 -22.95 2.75
C VAL A 324 6.65 -24.18 2.34
N ALA A 325 7.41 -24.10 1.27
CA ALA A 325 8.27 -25.16 0.79
C ALA A 325 9.26 -25.66 1.85
N ASP A 326 9.60 -26.93 1.79
CA ASP A 326 10.64 -27.51 2.62
C ASP A 326 12.02 -26.95 2.21
N ASN A 327 13.02 -27.08 3.09
CA ASN A 327 14.34 -26.41 2.93
C ASN A 327 15.04 -26.73 1.60
N ASP A 328 14.94 -27.97 1.12
CA ASP A 328 15.55 -28.44 -0.13
C ASP A 328 14.89 -27.86 -1.39
N GLN A 329 13.61 -27.51 -1.30
CA GLN A 329 12.81 -26.97 -2.40
C GLN A 329 12.91 -25.44 -2.56
N LEU A 330 13.52 -24.75 -1.58
CA LEU A 330 13.74 -23.30 -1.67
C LEU A 330 14.86 -23.01 -2.70
N PRO A 331 14.72 -21.95 -3.54
CA PRO A 331 15.63 -21.73 -4.65
C PRO A 331 17.01 -21.25 -4.24
N ASN A 332 17.13 -20.39 -3.23
CA ASN A 332 18.37 -19.74 -2.86
C ASN A 332 18.76 -20.05 -1.42
N CYS A 333 20.06 -20.21 -1.16
CA CYS A 333 20.57 -20.22 0.21
C CYS A 333 20.36 -18.86 0.88
N GLY A 334 20.07 -18.84 2.17
CA GLY A 334 19.71 -17.64 2.89
C GLY A 334 18.24 -17.28 2.71
N ASP A 335 17.90 -16.00 2.82
CA ASP A 335 16.52 -15.52 2.83
C ASP A 335 15.87 -15.58 1.45
N ASN A 336 14.72 -16.21 1.37
CA ASN A 336 13.81 -16.24 0.23
C ASN A 336 12.56 -15.47 0.58
N THR A 337 12.23 -14.44 -0.21
CA THR A 337 11.00 -13.67 -0.06
C THR A 337 9.93 -14.20 -1.01
N LEU A 338 8.88 -14.78 -0.45
CA LEU A 338 7.74 -15.33 -1.17
C LEU A 338 6.63 -14.28 -1.18
N VAL A 339 6.39 -13.66 -2.35
CA VAL A 339 5.42 -12.56 -2.52
C VAL A 339 4.09 -13.15 -2.98
N ASN A 340 3.13 -13.25 -2.08
CA ASN A 340 1.79 -13.72 -2.40
C ASN A 340 0.88 -12.54 -2.77
N THR A 341 0.18 -12.62 -3.92
CA THR A 341 -0.62 -11.53 -4.49
C THR A 341 -2.10 -11.90 -4.55
N ALA A 342 -2.94 -11.07 -3.94
CA ALA A 342 -4.38 -11.16 -4.11
C ALA A 342 -4.91 -10.05 -5.03
N LYS A 343 -6.03 -10.32 -5.70
CA LYS A 343 -6.77 -9.38 -6.54
C LYS A 343 -8.25 -9.44 -6.19
N VAL A 344 -8.84 -8.28 -5.97
CA VAL A 344 -10.29 -8.11 -5.88
C VAL A 344 -10.78 -7.43 -7.15
N THR A 345 -11.86 -7.95 -7.73
CA THR A 345 -12.50 -7.40 -8.93
C THR A 345 -13.97 -7.12 -8.65
N THR A 346 -14.45 -5.96 -9.07
CA THR A 346 -15.84 -5.52 -9.00
C THR A 346 -16.25 -4.90 -10.34
N GLY A 347 -17.51 -4.52 -10.51
CA GLY A 347 -17.95 -3.70 -11.64
C GLY A 347 -17.25 -2.33 -11.74
N GLY A 348 -16.68 -1.84 -10.65
CA GLY A 348 -15.92 -0.59 -10.58
C GLY A 348 -14.44 -0.73 -10.89
N GLY A 349 -13.95 -1.94 -11.21
CA GLY A 349 -12.54 -2.19 -11.53
C GLY A 349 -11.89 -3.27 -10.67
N SER A 350 -10.56 -3.26 -10.62
CA SER A 350 -9.77 -4.24 -9.86
C SER A 350 -8.68 -3.56 -9.05
N ILE A 351 -8.41 -4.08 -7.85
CA ILE A 351 -7.29 -3.69 -6.99
C ILE A 351 -6.53 -4.96 -6.60
N SER A 352 -5.22 -4.88 -6.53
CA SER A 352 -4.34 -5.95 -6.05
C SER A 352 -3.52 -5.48 -4.86
N ASP A 353 -3.20 -6.43 -3.96
CA ASP A 353 -2.34 -6.19 -2.80
C ASP A 353 -1.54 -7.45 -2.47
N THR A 354 -0.42 -7.30 -1.77
CA THR A 354 0.52 -8.39 -1.47
C THR A 354 0.72 -8.57 0.03
N ALA A 355 1.09 -9.79 0.41
CA ALA A 355 1.70 -10.10 1.70
C ALA A 355 2.89 -11.02 1.46
N ASN A 356 3.97 -10.85 2.23
CA ASN A 356 5.23 -11.53 2.01
C ASN A 356 5.54 -12.50 3.13
N VAL A 357 6.02 -13.68 2.76
CA VAL A 357 6.65 -14.63 3.69
C VAL A 357 8.14 -14.65 3.40
N VAL A 358 8.96 -14.41 4.42
CA VAL A 358 10.40 -14.56 4.35
C VAL A 358 10.77 -15.88 4.99
N VAL A 359 11.47 -16.75 4.25
CA VAL A 359 11.93 -18.05 4.74
C VAL A 359 13.41 -18.23 4.45
N ASN A 360 14.18 -18.63 5.47
CA ASN A 360 15.60 -18.86 5.32
C ASN A 360 15.87 -20.30 4.91
N LYS A 361 16.64 -20.48 3.82
CA LYS A 361 17.19 -21.77 3.41
C LYS A 361 18.55 -21.97 4.05
N GLU A 362 18.62 -22.93 4.96
CA GLU A 362 19.89 -23.37 5.51
C GLU A 362 20.66 -24.20 4.48
N CYS A 363 21.82 -23.72 4.07
CA CYS A 363 22.76 -24.47 3.24
C CYS A 363 23.97 -24.87 4.04
N LYS A 364 24.38 -26.14 3.90
CA LYS A 364 25.68 -26.55 4.42
C LYS A 364 26.76 -25.80 3.63
N PRO A 365 27.78 -25.21 4.31
CA PRO A 365 28.93 -24.66 3.61
C PRO A 365 29.55 -25.75 2.72
N PRO A 366 30.04 -25.43 1.51
CA PRO A 366 30.77 -26.37 0.69
C PRO A 366 32.01 -26.85 1.48
N VAL A 367 32.11 -28.17 1.69
CA VAL A 367 33.25 -28.78 2.40
C VAL A 367 34.32 -28.94 1.34
N ASN A 368 35.41 -28.16 1.45
CA ASN A 368 36.51 -28.25 0.49
C ASN A 368 37.25 -29.60 0.66
N PRO A 369 37.58 -30.30 -0.45
CA PRO A 369 38.40 -31.52 -0.42
C PRO A 369 39.75 -31.24 0.24
N VAL A 370 40.17 -32.13 1.13
CA VAL A 370 41.50 -32.10 1.75
C VAL A 370 42.33 -33.23 1.17
N TYR A 371 43.51 -32.92 0.67
CA TYR A 371 44.44 -33.90 0.08
C TYR A 371 45.87 -33.41 0.27
N THR A 372 46.63 -34.15 1.10
CA THR A 372 48.00 -33.80 1.50
C THR A 372 48.92 -35.01 1.46
N CYS A 373 50.19 -34.76 1.14
CA CYS A 373 51.25 -35.71 1.41
C CYS A 373 51.84 -35.39 2.79
N ASP A 374 51.68 -36.30 3.75
CA ASP A 374 51.90 -36.03 5.17
C ASP A 374 53.29 -36.42 5.64
N ALA A 375 53.83 -37.55 5.14
CA ALA A 375 55.15 -38.01 5.54
C ALA A 375 55.75 -38.99 4.53
N LEU A 376 57.07 -38.99 4.44
CA LEU A 376 57.87 -40.04 3.88
C LEU A 376 58.94 -40.40 4.88
N THR A 377 59.02 -41.68 5.28
CA THR A 377 60.06 -42.20 6.13
C THR A 377 60.88 -43.26 5.41
N ALA A 378 62.14 -43.42 5.78
CA ALA A 378 63.00 -44.46 5.24
C ALA A 378 63.83 -45.10 6.43
N GLU A 379 63.94 -46.42 6.36
CA GLU A 379 64.67 -47.21 7.33
C GLU A 379 65.67 -48.11 6.59
N LEU A 380 66.95 -48.16 7.04
CA LEU A 380 67.93 -49.07 6.44
C LEU A 380 67.67 -50.52 6.93
N VAL A 381 67.46 -51.41 6.00
CA VAL A 381 67.11 -52.81 6.29
C VAL A 381 68.34 -53.73 6.19
N SER A 382 69.16 -53.59 5.13
CA SER A 382 70.38 -54.30 4.96
C SER A 382 71.27 -53.58 3.95
N ASP A 383 72.57 -53.52 4.19
CA ASP A 383 73.61 -52.90 3.35
C ASP A 383 73.12 -51.51 2.80
N ASN A 384 72.76 -51.45 1.54
CA ASN A 384 72.26 -50.24 0.86
C ASN A 384 70.75 -50.30 0.54
N THR A 385 70.03 -51.22 1.16
CA THR A 385 68.57 -51.40 0.93
C THR A 385 67.78 -50.69 2.03
N TYR A 386 66.93 -49.79 1.57
CA TYR A 386 66.04 -49.02 2.42
C TYR A 386 64.59 -49.44 2.20
N LYS A 387 63.84 -49.40 3.30
CA LYS A 387 62.42 -49.58 3.35
C LYS A 387 61.76 -48.20 3.52
N PHE A 388 60.84 -47.83 2.60
CA PHE A 388 60.15 -46.56 2.60
C PHE A 388 58.67 -46.73 2.99
N ASN A 389 58.18 -45.83 3.84
CA ASN A 389 56.78 -45.78 4.19
C ASN A 389 56.26 -44.34 3.96
N GLY A 390 55.19 -44.22 3.18
CA GLY A 390 54.52 -42.98 2.89
C GLY A 390 53.20 -42.83 3.67
N LYS A 391 52.81 -41.59 3.93
CA LYS A 391 51.52 -41.28 4.53
C LYS A 391 50.90 -40.12 3.79
N ALA A 392 49.59 -40.20 3.54
CA ALA A 392 48.78 -39.13 2.92
C ALA A 392 47.40 -39.07 3.56
N THR A 393 46.80 -37.86 3.55
CA THR A 393 45.45 -37.62 4.00
C THR A 393 44.57 -37.31 2.78
N ALA A 394 43.38 -37.92 2.71
CA ALA A 394 42.36 -37.66 1.71
C ALA A 394 41.00 -37.63 2.41
N GLU A 395 40.34 -36.45 2.41
CA GLU A 395 39.07 -36.23 3.09
C GLU A 395 38.14 -35.40 2.21
N ASN A 396 36.85 -35.34 2.58
CA ASN A 396 35.82 -34.48 1.93
C ASN A 396 35.71 -34.74 0.43
N GLY A 397 35.68 -36.00 0.01
CA GLY A 397 35.52 -36.41 -1.38
C GLY A 397 36.82 -36.59 -2.17
N ALA A 398 37.99 -36.25 -1.61
CA ALA A 398 39.26 -36.63 -2.18
C ALA A 398 39.56 -38.10 -1.90
N THR A 399 40.18 -38.81 -2.85
CA THR A 399 40.63 -40.18 -2.69
C THR A 399 42.04 -40.33 -3.26
N VAL A 400 42.88 -41.16 -2.62
CA VAL A 400 44.23 -41.44 -3.15
C VAL A 400 44.11 -42.40 -4.33
N LYS A 401 44.76 -42.06 -5.44
CA LYS A 401 44.90 -42.92 -6.61
C LYS A 401 46.14 -43.80 -6.56
N ASN A 402 47.31 -43.20 -6.34
CA ASN A 402 48.58 -43.90 -6.21
C ASN A 402 49.64 -43.03 -5.48
N TYR A 403 50.73 -43.69 -5.12
CA TYR A 403 51.94 -43.14 -4.51
C TYR A 403 53.12 -43.40 -5.44
N LYS A 404 53.81 -42.36 -5.92
CA LYS A 404 55.04 -42.46 -6.67
C LYS A 404 56.24 -42.09 -5.82
N PHE A 405 57.04 -43.04 -5.47
CA PHE A 405 58.35 -42.86 -4.83
C PHE A 405 59.37 -42.55 -5.92
N ASP A 406 60.11 -41.47 -5.75
CA ASP A 406 61.31 -41.09 -6.48
C ASP A 406 62.46 -41.20 -5.51
N PHE A 407 63.37 -42.12 -5.76
CA PHE A 407 64.44 -42.44 -4.78
C PHE A 407 65.64 -41.52 -4.87
N GLY A 408 65.68 -40.58 -5.83
CA GLY A 408 66.72 -39.56 -5.98
C GLY A 408 68.01 -40.07 -6.68
N ASP A 409 68.02 -41.34 -7.13
CA ASP A 409 69.05 -41.96 -7.93
C ASP A 409 68.62 -42.24 -9.37
N ASN A 410 67.62 -41.54 -9.88
CA ASN A 410 66.91 -41.74 -11.14
C ASN A 410 65.99 -42.96 -11.17
N ALA A 411 65.85 -43.72 -10.09
CA ALA A 411 64.85 -44.78 -9.98
C ALA A 411 63.57 -44.27 -9.35
N SER A 412 62.45 -44.81 -9.77
CA SER A 412 61.15 -44.51 -9.18
C SER A 412 60.22 -45.72 -9.18
N GLN A 413 59.29 -45.78 -8.27
CA GLN A 413 58.29 -46.84 -8.16
C GLN A 413 56.93 -46.26 -7.83
N THR A 414 55.89 -46.71 -8.55
CA THR A 414 54.50 -46.33 -8.29
C THR A 414 53.73 -47.51 -7.70
N VAL A 415 53.05 -47.25 -6.57
CA VAL A 415 52.30 -48.28 -5.83
C VAL A 415 50.94 -47.71 -5.40
N THR A 416 50.03 -48.62 -5.03
CA THR A 416 48.72 -48.24 -4.44
C THR A 416 48.75 -48.32 -2.89
N ASN A 417 49.74 -49.06 -2.35
CA ASN A 417 50.01 -49.12 -0.90
C ASN A 417 51.39 -48.53 -0.62
N PRO A 418 51.51 -47.46 0.16
CA PRO A 418 52.78 -46.77 0.39
C PRO A 418 53.62 -47.37 1.52
N VAL A 419 53.31 -48.56 1.99
CA VAL A 419 53.98 -49.23 3.11
C VAL A 419 54.93 -50.28 2.59
N ASP A 420 56.10 -50.38 3.25
CA ASP A 420 57.14 -51.36 3.00
C ASP A 420 57.71 -51.39 1.56
N VAL A 421 57.82 -50.21 0.94
CA VAL A 421 58.40 -50.08 -0.40
C VAL A 421 59.91 -50.17 -0.32
N MET A 422 60.51 -51.20 -0.93
CA MET A 422 61.96 -51.50 -0.86
C MET A 422 62.72 -50.91 -2.04
N HIS A 423 63.89 -50.29 -1.75
CA HIS A 423 64.81 -49.83 -2.79
C HIS A 423 66.26 -50.03 -2.36
N THR A 424 67.07 -50.47 -3.29
CA THR A 424 68.53 -50.72 -3.04
C THR A 424 69.33 -49.72 -3.83
N TYR A 425 70.11 -48.88 -3.15
CA TYR A 425 71.01 -47.92 -3.76
C TYR A 425 72.32 -48.55 -4.21
N ALA A 426 72.96 -47.98 -5.24
CA ALA A 426 74.27 -48.41 -5.65
C ALA A 426 75.27 -48.08 -4.52
N THR A 427 76.29 -48.97 -4.32
CA THR A 427 77.30 -48.79 -3.30
C THR A 427 78.22 -47.62 -3.63
N LYS A 428 77.92 -46.42 -3.17
CA LYS A 428 78.69 -45.18 -3.34
C LYS A 428 78.57 -44.32 -2.10
N ASP A 429 79.58 -43.55 -1.80
CA ASP A 429 79.47 -42.46 -0.86
C ASP A 429 78.69 -41.35 -1.47
N ALA A 430 77.37 -41.36 -1.28
CA ALA A 430 76.47 -40.42 -1.87
C ALA A 430 75.24 -40.16 -0.99
N THR A 431 74.73 -38.95 -1.06
CA THR A 431 73.48 -38.59 -0.43
C THR A 431 72.40 -38.39 -1.50
N TYR A 432 71.29 -39.09 -1.34
CA TYR A 432 70.14 -39.03 -2.20
C TYR A 432 69.00 -38.36 -1.46
N THR A 433 68.16 -37.65 -2.20
CA THR A 433 66.89 -37.12 -1.65
C THR A 433 65.71 -37.88 -2.28
N ALA A 434 65.13 -38.75 -1.47
CA ALA A 434 63.93 -39.46 -1.91
C ALA A 434 62.69 -38.56 -1.69
N ASN A 435 61.76 -38.57 -2.67
CA ASN A 435 60.51 -37.80 -2.65
C ASN A 435 59.32 -38.74 -2.83
N LEU A 436 58.21 -38.43 -2.14
CA LEU A 436 56.94 -39.07 -2.37
C LEU A 436 55.99 -38.07 -3.07
N ASN A 437 55.46 -38.47 -4.23
CA ASN A 437 54.43 -37.76 -4.94
C ASN A 437 53.12 -38.57 -4.84
N VAL A 438 52.08 -37.99 -4.26
CA VAL A 438 50.81 -38.66 -4.09
C VAL A 438 49.82 -38.11 -5.12
N THR A 439 49.23 -38.98 -5.91
CA THR A 439 48.18 -38.58 -6.86
C THR A 439 46.82 -38.89 -6.26
N PHE A 440 46.01 -37.86 -6.18
CA PHE A 440 44.62 -37.90 -5.68
C PHE A 440 43.64 -37.75 -6.83
N ASN A 441 42.45 -38.31 -6.67
CA ASN A 441 41.28 -37.96 -7.44
C ASN A 441 40.42 -37.01 -6.62
N VAL A 442 40.23 -35.80 -7.15
CA VAL A 442 39.48 -34.69 -6.50
C VAL A 442 38.47 -34.17 -7.51
N ASP A 443 37.17 -34.33 -7.24
CA ASP A 443 36.09 -33.95 -8.14
C ASP A 443 36.26 -34.47 -9.56
N GLY A 444 36.69 -35.76 -9.69
CA GLY A 444 36.95 -36.43 -10.96
C GLY A 444 38.21 -35.98 -11.72
N LYS A 445 39.02 -35.10 -11.12
CA LYS A 445 40.31 -34.65 -11.68
C LYS A 445 41.49 -35.15 -10.87
N GLU A 446 42.55 -35.51 -11.55
CA GLU A 446 43.79 -35.93 -10.89
C GLU A 446 44.59 -34.72 -10.41
N LYS A 447 45.07 -34.80 -9.18
CA LYS A 447 45.93 -33.80 -8.52
C LYS A 447 47.14 -34.54 -7.92
N THR A 448 48.35 -34.16 -8.30
CA THR A 448 49.56 -34.72 -7.70
C THR A 448 50.15 -33.72 -6.74
N VAL A 449 50.41 -34.18 -5.50
CA VAL A 449 50.91 -33.36 -4.39
C VAL A 449 52.15 -34.00 -3.80
N THR A 450 53.09 -33.16 -3.48
CA THR A 450 54.26 -33.48 -2.62
C THR A 450 54.44 -32.38 -1.59
N SER A 451 55.16 -32.61 -0.54
CA SER A 451 55.48 -31.63 0.50
C SER A 451 56.91 -31.82 1.02
N ASN A 452 57.42 -30.91 1.84
CA ASN A 452 58.72 -31.09 2.49
C ASN A 452 58.70 -32.26 3.47
N ALA A 453 57.55 -32.59 4.06
CA ALA A 453 57.38 -33.78 4.92
C ALA A 453 57.45 -35.11 4.13
N CYS A 454 57.26 -35.02 2.80
CA CYS A 454 57.34 -36.15 1.86
C CYS A 454 58.71 -36.24 1.17
N LYS A 455 59.74 -35.75 1.79
CA LYS A 455 61.13 -35.86 1.36
C LYS A 455 61.97 -36.43 2.50
N VAL A 456 62.90 -37.33 2.19
CA VAL A 456 63.85 -37.89 3.14
C VAL A 456 65.21 -37.96 2.48
N GLN A 457 66.25 -37.60 3.23
CA GLN A 457 67.64 -37.75 2.80
C GLN A 457 68.17 -39.14 3.18
N ILE A 458 68.78 -39.80 2.24
CA ILE A 458 69.37 -41.12 2.35
C ILE A 458 70.88 -40.95 2.15
N THR A 459 71.68 -41.29 3.14
CA THR A 459 73.12 -41.32 3.00
C THR A 459 73.55 -42.75 2.86
N VAL A 460 74.07 -43.12 1.71
CA VAL A 460 74.60 -44.43 1.41
C VAL A 460 76.08 -44.33 1.56
N SER A 461 76.62 -44.89 2.64
CA SER A 461 78.05 -44.92 2.96
C SER A 461 78.72 -46.13 2.33
N LYS A 462 79.97 -46.01 1.87
CA LYS A 462 80.76 -47.14 1.48
C LYS A 462 81.00 -47.99 2.72
N PRO A 463 80.95 -49.31 2.66
CA PRO A 463 81.36 -50.14 3.79
C PRO A 463 82.75 -49.77 4.29
N PRO A 464 82.97 -49.72 5.59
CA PRO A 464 84.30 -49.37 6.15
C PRO A 464 85.33 -50.33 5.58
N VAL A 465 86.39 -49.78 5.01
CA VAL A 465 87.52 -50.55 4.57
C VAL A 465 88.24 -50.98 5.84
N LYS A 466 88.37 -52.28 6.02
CA LYS A 466 89.22 -52.81 7.14
C LYS A 466 90.65 -52.39 6.91
N GLU A 467 91.14 -51.47 7.69
CA GLU A 467 92.56 -51.13 7.65
C GLU A 467 93.36 -52.19 8.40
N CYS A 468 94.22 -52.89 7.67
CA CYS A 468 95.14 -53.82 8.24
C CYS A 468 96.48 -53.11 8.48
N LYS A 469 97.06 -53.33 9.65
CA LYS A 469 98.43 -52.82 9.94
C LYS A 469 99.42 -53.37 8.90
N PRO A 470 100.47 -52.62 8.54
CA PRO A 470 101.49 -53.12 7.63
C PRO A 470 102.09 -54.46 8.05
N GLY A 471 101.98 -55.46 7.13
CA GLY A 471 102.45 -56.80 7.39
C GLY A 471 101.43 -57.83 7.76
N ILE A 472 100.11 -57.47 7.76
CA ILE A 472 98.96 -58.40 7.90
C ILE A 472 98.28 -58.53 6.57
N PRO A 473 98.05 -59.73 6.03
CA PRO A 473 97.36 -59.89 4.71
C PRO A 473 95.90 -59.41 4.77
N GLU A 474 95.40 -58.80 3.69
CA GLU A 474 94.01 -58.44 3.56
C GLU A 474 93.09 -59.67 3.72
N GLY A 475 92.13 -59.54 4.71
CA GLY A 475 91.23 -60.66 5.06
C GLY A 475 91.51 -61.31 6.42
N ASP A 476 92.58 -60.94 7.14
CA ASP A 476 92.90 -61.48 8.50
C ASP A 476 91.94 -60.86 9.56
N VAL A 477 91.49 -61.70 10.47
CA VAL A 477 90.59 -61.34 11.58
C VAL A 477 91.15 -60.28 12.52
N ARG A 478 92.42 -59.93 12.42
CA ARG A 478 93.08 -58.88 13.20
C ARG A 478 93.03 -57.49 12.63
N CYS A 479 92.44 -57.31 11.46
CA CYS A 479 92.10 -55.97 10.89
C CYS A 479 90.96 -55.36 11.70
N THR A 480 91.17 -54.15 12.28
CA THR A 480 90.16 -53.46 13.10
C THR A 480 89.22 -52.61 12.25
N GLU A 481 87.97 -52.71 12.50
CA GLU A 481 86.97 -51.80 11.91
C GLU A 481 86.99 -50.44 12.64
N THR A 482 87.12 -49.36 11.94
CA THR A 482 86.91 -48.01 12.51
C THR A 482 85.42 -47.80 12.76
N PRO A 483 84.99 -47.47 14.01
CA PRO A 483 83.58 -47.27 14.25
C PRO A 483 83.07 -46.04 13.47
N VAL A 484 82.13 -46.25 12.60
CA VAL A 484 81.35 -45.13 11.97
C VAL A 484 80.24 -44.71 12.94
N THR A 485 80.29 -43.48 13.42
CA THR A 485 79.21 -42.90 14.24
C THR A 485 77.89 -42.89 13.47
N PRO A 486 76.82 -43.46 14.03
CA PRO A 486 75.49 -43.36 13.35
C PRO A 486 75.04 -41.90 13.29
N VAL A 487 74.74 -41.39 12.09
CA VAL A 487 74.10 -40.09 11.92
C VAL A 487 72.67 -40.27 12.36
N THR A 488 72.32 -39.68 13.47
CA THR A 488 70.94 -39.59 13.95
C THR A 488 70.06 -38.87 12.89
N PRO A 489 68.90 -39.40 12.55
CA PRO A 489 67.97 -38.69 11.68
C PRO A 489 67.55 -37.35 12.32
N VAL A 490 67.70 -36.24 11.59
CA VAL A 490 67.23 -34.93 12.02
C VAL A 490 65.70 -34.93 11.91
N THR A 491 65.04 -34.98 13.05
CA THR A 491 63.59 -34.71 13.16
C THR A 491 63.34 -33.25 12.80
N PRO A 492 62.47 -32.95 11.89
CA PRO A 492 62.10 -31.58 11.63
C PRO A 492 61.40 -31.01 12.86
N SER A 493 61.97 -29.94 13.44
CA SER A 493 61.33 -29.18 14.50
C SER A 493 60.22 -28.32 13.90
N GLU A 494 59.05 -28.41 14.53
CA GLU A 494 57.88 -27.54 14.45
C GLU A 494 57.06 -27.53 13.16
N LEU A 495 55.83 -28.00 13.30
CA LEU A 495 54.72 -27.80 12.40
C LEU A 495 54.38 -26.29 12.33
N PRO A 496 54.19 -25.71 11.16
CA PRO A 496 53.55 -24.39 11.05
C PRO A 496 52.10 -24.49 11.52
N THR A 497 51.75 -23.78 12.56
CA THR A 497 50.38 -23.58 12.99
C THR A 497 49.66 -22.77 11.93
N THR A 498 49.02 -23.42 10.96
CA THR A 498 47.94 -22.81 10.16
C THR A 498 46.61 -23.15 10.82
N GLY A 499 46.38 -22.52 11.98
CA GLY A 499 45.05 -22.43 12.55
C GLY A 499 44.36 -21.21 11.97
N ALA A 500 43.36 -21.41 11.12
CA ALA A 500 42.38 -20.39 10.83
C ALA A 500 41.58 -20.13 12.13
N GLY A 501 42.02 -19.15 12.91
CA GLY A 501 41.39 -18.90 14.20
C GLY A 501 41.80 -17.61 14.89
N ALA A 502 41.95 -16.50 14.15
CA ALA A 502 42.18 -15.20 14.80
C ALA A 502 41.44 -13.99 14.20
N ASP A 503 40.70 -14.11 13.10
CA ASP A 503 40.12 -12.93 12.45
C ASP A 503 38.60 -12.82 12.47
N ILE A 504 37.87 -13.69 13.20
CA ILE A 504 36.39 -13.61 13.28
C ILE A 504 35.89 -12.71 14.43
N SER A 505 36.76 -12.41 15.43
CA SER A 505 36.36 -11.58 16.58
C SER A 505 36.39 -10.08 16.34
N ALA A 506 36.99 -9.58 15.24
CA ALA A 506 37.06 -8.15 14.95
C ALA A 506 35.86 -7.60 14.15
N PHE A 507 35.07 -8.46 13.48
CA PHE A 507 33.90 -8.01 12.68
C PHE A 507 32.59 -7.95 13.45
N LEU A 508 32.44 -8.59 14.59
CA LEU A 508 31.21 -8.55 15.40
C LEU A 508 31.15 -7.39 16.40
N GLY A 509 32.23 -6.64 16.58
CA GLY A 509 32.29 -5.50 17.51
C GLY A 509 31.85 -4.16 16.90
N LEU A 510 31.85 -4.00 15.58
CA LEU A 510 31.54 -2.72 14.92
C LEU A 510 30.07 -2.59 14.47
N GLY A 511 29.33 -3.69 14.33
CA GLY A 511 27.91 -3.70 13.97
C GLY A 511 26.97 -3.23 15.09
N SER A 512 27.34 -3.48 16.36
CA SER A 512 26.50 -3.13 17.51
C SER A 512 26.61 -1.67 17.95
N LEU A 513 27.67 -0.96 17.56
CA LEU A 513 27.86 0.47 17.91
C LEU A 513 27.12 1.42 16.96
N VAL A 514 26.85 1.02 15.72
CA VAL A 514 26.11 1.86 14.75
C VAL A 514 24.60 1.80 14.98
N THR A 515 24.06 0.68 15.46
CA THR A 515 22.63 0.54 15.77
C THR A 515 22.23 1.23 17.07
N SER A 516 23.13 1.28 18.07
CA SER A 516 22.85 1.94 19.36
C SER A 516 22.86 3.48 19.26
N VAL A 517 23.70 4.05 18.40
CA VAL A 517 23.75 5.52 18.17
C VAL A 517 22.55 5.98 17.30
N GLY A 518 22.07 5.15 16.38
CA GLY A 518 20.86 5.42 15.59
C GLY A 518 19.60 5.43 16.46
N TYR A 519 19.48 4.51 17.40
CA TYR A 519 18.31 4.44 18.30
C TYR A 519 18.30 5.59 19.31
N TYR A 520 19.46 6.00 19.81
CA TYR A 520 19.57 7.13 20.76
C TYR A 520 19.25 8.50 20.13
N ARG A 521 19.49 8.67 18.82
CA ARG A 521 19.11 9.92 18.10
C ARG A 521 17.64 9.95 17.69
N ALA A 522 17.00 8.81 17.46
CA ALA A 522 15.58 8.76 17.08
C ALA A 522 14.66 8.98 18.29
N SER A 523 15.06 8.59 19.50
CA SER A 523 14.26 8.75 20.72
C SER A 523 14.21 10.19 21.26
N ARG A 524 15.16 11.08 20.89
CA ARG A 524 15.20 12.49 21.31
C ARG A 524 14.43 13.46 20.40
N ARG A 525 13.84 13.00 19.29
CA ARG A 525 13.00 13.85 18.41
C ARG A 525 11.51 13.69 18.61
N ARG A 526 11.08 13.00 19.66
CA ARG A 526 9.68 12.89 20.08
C ARG A 526 9.54 13.18 21.59
N GLY A 527 9.94 14.38 21.97
CA GLY A 527 9.68 14.98 23.25
C GLY A 527 9.45 16.47 23.03
#